data_a1c6bb32617bfee57bb5800d7b73f9c5
#
_entry.id   a1c6bb32617bfee57bb5800d7b73f9c5
#
_cell.length_a   1.000
_cell.length_b   1.000
_cell.length_c   1.000
_cell.angle_alpha   90.00
_cell.angle_beta   90.00
_cell.angle_gamma   90.00
#
_symmetry.space_group_name_H-M   'P 1'
#
loop_
_entity.id
_entity.type
_entity.pdbx_description
1 polymer ?
#
loop_
_entity_poly.entity_id
_entity_poly.type
_entity_poly.pdbx_seq_one_letter_code
_entity_poly.pdbx_strand_id
1 'polypeptide(L)'
;MKKLLFKLFFALAFASISLHGQEKIQQVEFSSFGGMALYSSHYTINFLYKEFEAKQVMGEPTELPKEISLPNTPENWEAFTKKINLDKFKELKDGPSEQAADGQDKVIIIKTNKKTYRKMNAYGNDHDREVWYNLLQIIAKEFGKKGIYE
;
A
#
# COMPACT_ATOMS: atom_id res chain seq x y z
N MET A 1 32.80 15.61 40.74
CA MET A 1 32.55 14.31 40.12
C MET A 1 31.09 13.89 40.12
N LYS A 2 30.33 13.98 41.24
CA LYS A 2 28.91 13.55 41.28
C LYS A 2 27.98 14.26 40.28
N LYS A 3 28.18 15.58 39.99
CA LYS A 3 27.37 16.34 39.01
C LYS A 3 27.61 15.95 37.53
N LEU A 4 28.81 15.42 37.21
CA LEU A 4 29.16 14.97 35.86
C LEU A 4 28.53 13.62 35.57
N LEU A 5 28.53 12.69 36.52
CA LEU A 5 27.89 11.38 36.41
C LEU A 5 26.37 11.51 36.21
N PHE A 6 25.71 12.47 36.90
CA PHE A 6 24.26 12.67 36.76
C PHE A 6 23.89 13.20 35.37
N LYS A 7 24.70 14.08 34.77
CA LYS A 7 24.49 14.58 33.41
C LYS A 7 24.69 13.47 32.34
N LEU A 8 25.65 12.58 32.58
CA LEU A 8 25.91 11.45 31.69
C LEU A 8 24.76 10.41 31.72
N PHE A 9 24.20 10.16 32.91
CA PHE A 9 23.08 9.23 33.09
C PHE A 9 21.79 9.79 32.44
N PHE A 10 21.56 11.10 32.51
CA PHE A 10 20.42 11.75 31.87
C PHE A 10 20.54 11.76 30.34
N ALA A 11 21.73 11.96 29.78
CA ALA A 11 21.98 11.91 28.35
C ALA A 11 21.81 10.50 27.79
N LEU A 12 22.21 9.45 28.52
CA LEU A 12 21.99 8.05 28.15
C LEU A 12 20.53 7.64 28.25
N ALA A 13 19.76 8.15 29.22
CA ALA A 13 18.32 7.89 29.34
C ALA A 13 17.52 8.53 28.20
N PHE A 14 17.91 9.72 27.72
CA PHE A 14 17.28 10.34 26.55
C PHE A 14 17.65 9.67 25.23
N ALA A 15 18.88 9.12 25.09
CA ALA A 15 19.28 8.35 23.93
C ALA A 15 18.49 7.03 23.77
N SER A 16 18.05 6.44 24.86
CA SER A 16 17.24 5.21 24.87
C SER A 16 15.78 5.41 24.45
N ILE A 17 15.25 6.65 24.52
CA ILE A 17 13.87 6.95 24.12
C ILE A 17 13.73 7.11 22.60
N SER A 18 14.83 7.35 21.88
CA SER A 18 14.82 7.48 20.42
C SER A 18 14.89 6.16 19.64
N LEU A 19 14.94 5.01 20.31
CA LEU A 19 15.01 3.67 19.69
C LEU A 19 13.65 3.02 19.41
N HIS A 20 12.55 3.79 19.49
CA HIS A 20 11.31 3.36 18.86
C HIS A 20 11.47 3.58 17.36
N GLY A 21 12.01 2.55 16.69
CA GLY A 21 12.31 2.57 15.27
C GLY A 21 11.14 3.14 14.48
N GLN A 22 11.44 4.08 13.59
CA GLN A 22 10.48 4.68 12.68
C GLN A 22 9.66 3.58 12.01
N GLU A 23 8.35 3.77 11.91
CA GLU A 23 7.49 2.83 11.20
C GLU A 23 7.86 2.81 9.72
N LYS A 24 8.22 1.61 9.20
CA LYS A 24 8.70 1.43 7.84
C LYS A 24 7.75 0.51 7.07
N ILE A 25 7.39 0.91 5.87
CA ILE A 25 6.61 0.09 4.94
C ILE A 25 7.45 -1.12 4.53
N GLN A 26 6.87 -2.31 4.58
CA GLN A 26 7.48 -3.58 4.18
C GLN A 26 6.82 -4.17 2.93
N GLN A 27 5.52 -3.90 2.72
CA GLN A 27 4.76 -4.39 1.57
C GLN A 27 3.56 -3.49 1.33
N VAL A 28 3.22 -3.31 0.06
CA VAL A 28 1.99 -2.67 -0.40
C VAL A 28 1.26 -3.63 -1.32
N GLU A 29 -0.03 -3.83 -1.05
CA GLU A 29 -0.92 -4.64 -1.87
C GLU A 29 -2.09 -3.77 -2.36
N PHE A 30 -2.55 -4.05 -3.57
CA PHE A 30 -3.80 -3.54 -4.10
C PHE A 30 -4.59 -4.68 -4.71
N SER A 31 -5.88 -4.72 -4.45
CA SER A 31 -6.81 -5.66 -5.07
C SER A 31 -8.04 -4.96 -5.59
N SER A 32 -8.55 -5.41 -6.74
CA SER A 32 -9.85 -5.04 -7.28
C SER A 32 -10.63 -6.30 -7.58
N PHE A 33 -11.85 -6.43 -7.06
CA PHE A 33 -12.64 -7.66 -7.16
C PHE A 33 -14.14 -7.41 -7.02
N GLY A 34 -14.94 -8.38 -7.44
CA GLY A 34 -16.40 -8.37 -7.32
C GLY A 34 -17.11 -7.59 -8.42
N GLY A 35 -18.42 -7.42 -8.24
CA GLY A 35 -19.30 -6.82 -9.24
C GLY A 35 -19.41 -7.66 -10.52
N MET A 36 -19.83 -7.04 -11.61
CA MET A 36 -19.88 -7.66 -12.94
C MET A 36 -18.54 -7.56 -13.70
N ALA A 37 -17.43 -7.40 -13.00
CA ALA A 37 -16.11 -7.35 -13.60
C ALA A 37 -15.72 -8.71 -14.21
N LEU A 38 -15.19 -8.67 -15.41
CA LEU A 38 -14.66 -9.88 -16.07
C LEU A 38 -13.44 -10.43 -15.33
N TYR A 39 -12.68 -9.57 -14.64
CA TYR A 39 -11.42 -9.93 -13.97
C TYR A 39 -11.35 -9.38 -12.56
N SER A 40 -10.78 -10.15 -11.65
CA SER A 40 -10.17 -9.63 -10.42
C SER A 40 -8.69 -9.37 -10.65
N SER A 41 -8.13 -8.39 -9.98
CA SER A 41 -6.70 -8.08 -10.05
C SER A 41 -6.09 -7.94 -8.68
N HIS A 42 -4.85 -8.39 -8.54
CA HIS A 42 -4.06 -8.28 -7.33
C HIS A 42 -2.64 -7.81 -7.67
N TYR A 43 -2.15 -6.84 -6.92
CA TYR A 43 -0.81 -6.29 -7.03
C TYR A 43 -0.11 -6.42 -5.69
N THR A 44 1.12 -6.90 -5.71
CA THR A 44 2.01 -6.93 -4.53
C THR A 44 3.33 -6.26 -4.86
N ILE A 45 3.75 -5.34 -4.02
CA ILE A 45 5.04 -4.66 -4.14
C ILE A 45 5.75 -4.74 -2.79
N ASN A 46 6.95 -5.29 -2.79
CA ASN A 46 7.81 -5.32 -1.61
C ASN A 46 9.28 -5.11 -2.01
N PHE A 47 10.18 -5.24 -1.05
CA PHE A 47 11.60 -5.04 -1.24
C PHE A 47 12.24 -6.02 -2.26
N LEU A 48 11.68 -7.23 -2.42
CA LEU A 48 12.27 -8.30 -3.24
C LEU A 48 11.67 -8.36 -4.63
N TYR A 49 10.36 -8.10 -4.76
CA TYR A 49 9.64 -8.29 -6.01
C TYR A 49 8.42 -7.36 -6.14
N LYS A 50 7.93 -7.29 -7.38
CA LYS A 50 6.65 -6.71 -7.77
C LYS A 50 5.86 -7.77 -8.54
N GLU A 51 4.66 -8.08 -8.09
CA GLU A 51 3.79 -9.08 -8.68
C GLU A 51 2.45 -8.46 -9.06
N PHE A 52 1.94 -8.88 -10.19
CA PHE A 52 0.59 -8.62 -10.66
C PHE A 52 -0.05 -9.91 -11.08
N GLU A 53 -1.24 -10.18 -10.59
CA GLU A 53 -2.08 -11.30 -10.97
C GLU A 53 -3.45 -10.78 -11.38
N ALA A 54 -3.95 -11.23 -12.54
CA ALA A 54 -5.34 -11.03 -12.95
C ALA A 54 -5.98 -12.39 -13.19
N LYS A 55 -7.13 -12.62 -12.55
CA LYS A 55 -7.94 -13.84 -12.72
C LYS A 55 -9.27 -13.49 -13.35
N GLN A 56 -9.67 -14.25 -14.36
CA GLN A 56 -11.01 -14.17 -14.91
C GLN A 56 -12.03 -14.70 -13.91
N VAL A 57 -13.10 -13.95 -13.65
CA VAL A 57 -14.15 -14.28 -12.69
C VAL A 57 -15.47 -14.59 -13.38
N MET A 58 -15.69 -14.07 -14.61
CA MET A 58 -16.92 -14.24 -15.36
C MET A 58 -16.63 -14.44 -16.85
N GLY A 59 -17.56 -15.09 -17.55
CA GLY A 59 -17.50 -15.35 -19.00
C GLY A 59 -16.73 -16.61 -19.37
N GLU A 60 -16.72 -16.92 -20.67
CA GLU A 60 -15.90 -18.01 -21.22
C GLU A 60 -14.43 -17.63 -21.13
N PRO A 61 -13.53 -18.55 -20.74
CA PRO A 61 -12.10 -18.28 -20.66
C PRO A 61 -11.54 -17.97 -22.06
N THR A 62 -11.40 -16.69 -22.37
CA THR A 62 -10.86 -16.26 -23.67
C THR A 62 -9.35 -16.05 -23.63
N GLU A 63 -8.79 -15.82 -22.42
CA GLU A 63 -7.35 -15.64 -22.19
C GLU A 63 -6.91 -16.32 -20.89
N LEU A 64 -5.66 -16.75 -20.85
CA LEU A 64 -5.04 -17.27 -19.63
C LEU A 64 -4.92 -16.16 -18.55
N PRO A 65 -4.94 -16.52 -17.26
CA PRO A 65 -4.62 -15.60 -16.19
C PRO A 65 -3.32 -14.87 -16.49
N LYS A 66 -3.33 -13.56 -16.31
CA LYS A 66 -2.15 -12.76 -16.58
C LYS A 66 -1.36 -12.59 -15.29
N GLU A 67 -0.17 -13.15 -15.27
CA GLU A 67 0.78 -13.01 -14.17
C GLU A 67 2.02 -12.27 -14.64
N ILE A 68 2.50 -11.35 -13.84
CA ILE A 68 3.75 -10.65 -14.05
C ILE A 68 4.50 -10.68 -12.70
N SER A 69 5.72 -11.20 -12.71
CA SER A 69 6.61 -11.11 -11.57
C SER A 69 7.92 -10.46 -12.01
N LEU A 70 8.28 -9.37 -11.35
CA LEU A 70 9.46 -8.58 -11.65
C LEU A 70 10.32 -8.46 -10.38
N PRO A 71 11.64 -8.61 -10.48
CA PRO A 71 12.51 -8.32 -9.35
C PRO A 71 12.42 -6.84 -8.98
N ASN A 72 12.53 -6.55 -7.71
CA ASN A 72 12.65 -5.19 -7.21
C ASN A 72 14.08 -4.94 -6.71
N THR A 73 14.50 -3.67 -6.66
CA THR A 73 15.79 -3.29 -6.11
C THR A 73 15.60 -2.41 -4.87
N PRO A 74 16.61 -2.36 -3.98
CA PRO A 74 16.56 -1.47 -2.80
C PRO A 74 16.27 -0.02 -3.15
N GLU A 75 16.90 0.48 -4.23
CA GLU A 75 16.75 1.85 -4.69
C GLU A 75 15.33 2.14 -5.21
N ASN A 76 14.77 1.21 -6.01
CA ASN A 76 13.40 1.30 -6.49
C ASN A 76 12.39 1.23 -5.34
N TRP A 77 12.61 0.32 -4.40
CA TRP A 77 11.77 0.19 -3.21
C TRP A 77 11.77 1.46 -2.36
N GLU A 78 12.95 2.03 -2.11
CA GLU A 78 13.08 3.28 -1.37
C GLU A 78 12.40 4.44 -2.09
N ALA A 79 12.61 4.57 -3.41
CA ALA A 79 11.96 5.58 -4.23
C ALA A 79 10.43 5.43 -4.28
N PHE A 80 9.91 4.19 -4.29
CA PHE A 80 8.50 3.90 -4.23
C PHE A 80 7.90 4.28 -2.87
N THR A 81 8.48 3.80 -1.77
CA THR A 81 7.94 4.03 -0.43
C THR A 81 7.99 5.49 0.01
N LYS A 82 8.97 6.27 -0.45
CA LYS A 82 9.05 7.72 -0.22
C LYS A 82 7.88 8.51 -0.81
N LYS A 83 7.22 7.99 -1.85
CA LYS A 83 6.04 8.63 -2.46
C LYS A 83 4.77 8.41 -1.64
N ILE A 84 4.77 7.44 -0.72
CA ILE A 84 3.60 7.05 0.06
C ILE A 84 3.55 7.86 1.36
N ASN A 85 2.51 8.65 1.52
CA ASN A 85 2.22 9.31 2.79
C ASN A 85 1.44 8.34 3.68
N LEU A 86 2.17 7.57 4.51
CA LEU A 86 1.58 6.56 5.37
C LEU A 86 0.59 7.17 6.41
N ASP A 87 0.87 8.37 6.93
CA ASP A 87 0.00 8.98 7.93
C ASP A 87 -1.33 9.40 7.31
N LYS A 88 -1.32 10.04 6.13
CA LYS A 88 -2.56 10.32 5.39
C LYS A 88 -3.33 9.04 5.05
N PHE A 89 -2.62 7.95 4.67
CA PHE A 89 -3.28 6.67 4.40
C PHE A 89 -3.98 6.09 5.65
N LYS A 90 -3.38 6.21 6.83
CA LYS A 90 -3.99 5.76 8.09
C LYS A 90 -5.29 6.49 8.41
N GLU A 91 -5.38 7.77 8.07
CA GLU A 91 -6.53 8.65 8.32
C GLU A 91 -7.72 8.39 7.38
N LEU A 92 -7.49 7.75 6.21
CA LEU A 92 -8.55 7.39 5.28
C LEU A 92 -9.66 6.60 5.96
N LYS A 93 -10.90 6.86 5.54
CA LYS A 93 -12.07 6.11 6.00
C LYS A 93 -12.50 5.12 4.92
N ASP A 94 -12.85 3.90 5.33
CA ASP A 94 -13.43 2.92 4.41
C ASP A 94 -14.74 3.46 3.82
N GLY A 95 -14.90 3.28 2.51
CA GLY A 95 -16.16 3.50 1.82
C GLY A 95 -17.04 2.24 1.83
N PRO A 96 -18.29 2.37 1.36
CA PRO A 96 -19.17 1.22 1.21
C PRO A 96 -18.67 0.25 0.13
N SER A 97 -19.12 -1.01 0.19
CA SER A 97 -18.94 -1.95 -0.91
C SER A 97 -19.76 -1.49 -2.13
N GLU A 98 -19.13 -1.56 -3.31
CA GLU A 98 -19.78 -1.23 -4.59
C GLU A 98 -20.38 -2.46 -5.27
N GLN A 99 -20.16 -3.68 -4.75
CA GLN A 99 -20.60 -4.92 -5.37
C GLN A 99 -22.12 -5.02 -5.53
N ALA A 100 -22.89 -4.44 -4.61
CA ALA A 100 -24.34 -4.40 -4.68
C ALA A 100 -24.88 -3.56 -5.87
N ALA A 101 -24.05 -2.65 -6.41
CA ALA A 101 -24.36 -1.82 -7.58
C ALA A 101 -23.52 -2.23 -8.81
N ASP A 102 -23.14 -3.51 -8.89
CA ASP A 102 -22.29 -4.08 -9.96
C ASP A 102 -20.90 -3.43 -10.07
N GLY A 103 -20.49 -2.66 -9.06
CA GLY A 103 -19.16 -2.07 -8.97
C GLY A 103 -18.13 -3.02 -8.37
N GLN A 104 -16.87 -2.67 -8.52
CA GLN A 104 -15.75 -3.42 -7.93
C GLN A 104 -15.30 -2.80 -6.61
N ASP A 105 -15.11 -3.64 -5.60
CA ASP A 105 -14.40 -3.24 -4.40
C ASP A 105 -12.89 -3.14 -4.68
N LYS A 106 -12.31 -2.06 -4.21
CA LYS A 106 -10.88 -1.76 -4.29
C LYS A 106 -10.30 -1.72 -2.90
N VAL A 107 -9.28 -2.52 -2.65
CA VAL A 107 -8.64 -2.64 -1.35
C VAL A 107 -7.16 -2.34 -1.47
N ILE A 108 -6.65 -1.46 -0.60
CA ILE A 108 -5.22 -1.25 -0.43
C ILE A 108 -4.82 -1.73 0.97
N ILE A 109 -3.73 -2.49 1.02
CA ILE A 109 -3.13 -2.96 2.27
C ILE A 109 -1.69 -2.48 2.31
N ILE A 110 -1.31 -1.82 3.41
CA ILE A 110 0.09 -1.45 3.68
C ILE A 110 0.54 -2.19 4.93
N LYS A 111 1.51 -3.10 4.76
CA LYS A 111 2.16 -3.80 5.86
C LYS A 111 3.42 -3.03 6.26
N THR A 112 3.57 -2.78 7.53
CA THR A 112 4.73 -2.13 8.12
C THR A 112 5.45 -3.07 9.08
N ASN A 113 6.63 -2.66 9.56
CA ASN A 113 7.33 -3.37 10.63
C ASN A 113 6.60 -3.33 11.99
N LYS A 114 5.48 -2.59 12.10
CA LYS A 114 4.68 -2.50 13.34
C LYS A 114 3.33 -3.18 13.21
N LYS A 115 2.60 -2.92 12.12
CA LYS A 115 1.26 -3.47 11.89
C LYS A 115 0.83 -3.39 10.43
N THR A 116 -0.33 -3.96 10.15
CA THR A 116 -0.99 -3.92 8.85
C THR A 116 -2.15 -2.92 8.88
N TYR A 117 -2.20 -2.07 7.86
CA TYR A 117 -3.29 -1.13 7.59
C TYR A 117 -4.04 -1.58 6.35
N ARG A 118 -5.36 -1.65 6.43
CA ARG A 118 -6.23 -1.99 5.30
C ARG A 118 -7.26 -0.89 5.11
N LYS A 119 -7.47 -0.48 3.86
CA LYS A 119 -8.51 0.48 3.47
C LYS A 119 -9.26 -0.05 2.25
N MET A 120 -10.56 0.19 2.20
CA MET A 120 -11.44 -0.24 1.12
C MET A 120 -12.26 0.94 0.61
N ASN A 121 -12.29 1.16 -0.71
CA ASN A 121 -13.10 2.19 -1.39
C ASN A 121 -13.01 3.57 -0.71
N ALA A 122 -11.81 3.95 -0.24
CA ALA A 122 -11.61 5.11 0.64
C ALA A 122 -11.56 6.43 -0.14
N TYR A 123 -12.62 6.76 -0.86
CA TYR A 123 -12.76 7.98 -1.68
C TYR A 123 -14.12 8.70 -1.47
N GLY A 124 -14.72 8.54 -0.28
CA GLY A 124 -16.03 9.08 0.05
C GLY A 124 -16.12 10.61 0.12
N ASN A 125 -15.00 11.31 0.32
CA ASN A 125 -14.90 12.76 0.29
C ASN A 125 -13.71 13.21 -0.55
N ASP A 126 -13.62 14.51 -0.89
CA ASP A 126 -12.61 15.02 -1.82
C ASP A 126 -11.17 14.83 -1.32
N HIS A 127 -10.93 15.00 -0.01
CA HIS A 127 -9.61 14.81 0.57
C HIS A 127 -9.17 13.33 0.52
N ASP A 128 -10.03 12.41 0.97
CA ASP A 128 -9.75 10.98 0.93
C ASP A 128 -9.57 10.51 -0.52
N ARG A 129 -10.39 11.04 -1.44
CA ARG A 129 -10.32 10.77 -2.87
C ARG A 129 -8.97 11.11 -3.45
N GLU A 130 -8.42 12.29 -3.16
CA GLU A 130 -7.09 12.70 -3.63
C GLU A 130 -6.00 11.74 -3.15
N VAL A 131 -5.96 11.43 -1.85
CA VAL A 131 -4.97 10.52 -1.26
C VAL A 131 -5.09 9.11 -1.87
N TRP A 132 -6.33 8.62 -2.00
CA TRP A 132 -6.63 7.30 -2.55
C TRP A 132 -6.17 7.15 -4.00
N TYR A 133 -6.60 8.05 -4.90
CA TYR A 133 -6.24 7.96 -6.31
C TYR A 133 -4.78 8.22 -6.58
N ASN A 134 -4.14 9.11 -5.80
CA ASN A 134 -2.70 9.30 -5.90
C ASN A 134 -1.94 8.01 -5.58
N LEU A 135 -2.35 7.29 -4.54
CA LEU A 135 -1.73 6.01 -4.19
C LEU A 135 -1.95 4.94 -5.27
N LEU A 136 -3.15 4.84 -5.83
CA LEU A 136 -3.43 3.94 -6.96
C LEU A 136 -2.53 4.23 -8.17
N GLN A 137 -2.32 5.50 -8.50
CA GLN A 137 -1.41 5.89 -9.60
C GLN A 137 0.05 5.55 -9.28
N ILE A 138 0.50 5.73 -8.04
CA ILE A 138 1.84 5.34 -7.61
C ILE A 138 2.04 3.83 -7.82
N ILE A 139 1.07 3.00 -7.40
CA ILE A 139 1.10 1.55 -7.57
C ILE A 139 1.11 1.18 -9.07
N ALA A 140 0.21 1.75 -9.88
CA ALA A 140 0.11 1.45 -11.31
C ALA A 140 1.42 1.72 -12.07
N LYS A 141 2.10 2.82 -11.77
CA LYS A 141 3.37 3.20 -12.40
C LYS A 141 4.47 2.17 -12.19
N GLU A 142 4.46 1.44 -11.08
CA GLU A 142 5.46 0.39 -10.82
C GLU A 142 5.36 -0.79 -11.79
N PHE A 143 4.23 -0.95 -12.48
CA PHE A 143 3.98 -1.97 -13.50
C PHE A 143 3.94 -1.40 -14.93
N GLY A 144 4.42 -0.19 -15.13
CA GLY A 144 4.44 0.48 -16.44
C GLY A 144 3.05 0.86 -16.96
N LYS A 145 2.04 0.89 -16.11
CA LYS A 145 0.66 1.26 -16.47
C LYS A 145 0.45 2.76 -16.24
N LYS A 146 -0.31 3.40 -17.11
CA LYS A 146 -0.72 4.81 -16.96
C LYS A 146 -1.80 4.99 -15.89
N GLY A 147 -2.56 3.93 -15.60
CA GLY A 147 -3.57 3.85 -14.55
C GLY A 147 -3.93 2.40 -14.25
N ILE A 148 -4.61 2.15 -13.15
CA ILE A 148 -5.10 0.81 -12.75
C ILE A 148 -6.40 0.46 -13.50
N TYR A 149 -6.94 1.42 -14.27
CA TYR A 149 -8.24 1.34 -14.92
C TYR A 149 -8.19 1.16 -16.45
N GLU A 150 -7.00 0.87 -17.03
CA GLU A 150 -6.84 0.57 -18.45
C GLU A 150 -6.69 -0.94 -18.69
#